data_0a33da2e10fc3ac619686486a40c75c5
#
_entry.id   0a33da2e10fc3ac619686486a40c75c5
#
_cell.length_a   1.000
_cell.length_b   1.000
_cell.length_c   1.000
_cell.angle_alpha   90.00
_cell.angle_beta   90.00
_cell.angle_gamma   90.00
#
_symmetry.space_group_name_H-M   'P 1'
#
loop_
_entity.id
_entity.type
_entity.pdbx_description
1 polymer ?
#
loop_
_entity_poly.entity_id
_entity_poly.type
_entity_poly.pdbx_seq_one_letter_code
_entity_poly.pdbx_strand_id
1 'polypeptide(L)'
;SMLVGDYLCVSKTAYGPRIPNTPISMPLVHNTMPFSQTKKSFVEWIKWPYHRLKGFGNVKRNDPVVFNFPEGDTVSLAYPSDSYYNALRQYQRRYGDRRGRQMLMDEGIVVRPVDKRENYVKRAVGLPGDTIFIEHSEMWINGQPQADIPGKQYNYTVVTNGTPVNPDVFEDMGVAKDDIHYDAANYAYVELPLTAENARRMRSMGNVTAIIKREGE
;
A
#
# COMPACT_ATOMS: atom_id res chain seq x y z
N SER A 1 9.27 -10.08 -1.20
CA SER A 1 8.45 -8.86 -1.31
C SER A 1 8.61 -8.28 -2.72
N MET A 2 7.61 -7.54 -3.18
CA MET A 2 7.71 -6.79 -4.44
C MET A 2 8.44 -5.48 -4.15
N LEU A 3 9.38 -5.12 -5.02
CA LEU A 3 10.15 -3.88 -4.90
C LEU A 3 9.63 -2.81 -5.87
N VAL A 4 9.93 -1.56 -5.59
CA VAL A 4 9.65 -0.45 -6.51
C VAL A 4 10.45 -0.68 -7.79
N GLY A 5 9.77 -0.66 -8.94
CA GLY A 5 10.37 -0.97 -10.25
C GLY A 5 10.08 -2.37 -10.77
N ASP A 6 9.50 -3.26 -9.97
CA ASP A 6 9.10 -4.59 -10.44
C ASP A 6 7.92 -4.51 -11.43
N TYR A 7 8.02 -5.25 -12.51
CA TYR A 7 6.94 -5.42 -13.48
C TYR A 7 6.15 -6.70 -13.20
N LEU A 8 4.83 -6.56 -13.05
CA LEU A 8 3.97 -7.66 -12.69
C LEU A 8 3.04 -8.05 -13.83
N CYS A 9 2.96 -9.35 -14.12
CA CYS A 9 1.93 -9.92 -14.97
C CYS A 9 0.68 -10.27 -14.15
N VAL A 10 -0.45 -9.64 -14.46
CA VAL A 10 -1.73 -9.87 -13.77
C VAL A 10 -2.63 -10.75 -14.61
N SER A 11 -2.95 -11.95 -14.11
CA SER A 11 -3.92 -12.84 -14.75
C SER A 11 -5.35 -12.34 -14.49
N LYS A 12 -6.00 -11.79 -15.51
CA LYS A 12 -7.40 -11.35 -15.40
C LYS A 12 -8.39 -12.51 -15.38
N THR A 13 -7.99 -13.67 -15.86
CA THR A 13 -8.86 -14.85 -15.99
C THR A 13 -8.88 -15.74 -14.75
N ALA A 14 -7.89 -15.63 -13.87
CA ALA A 14 -7.79 -16.43 -12.65
C ALA A 14 -9.08 -16.37 -11.82
N TYR A 15 -9.55 -15.15 -11.52
CA TYR A 15 -10.78 -14.90 -10.74
C TYR A 15 -11.92 -14.32 -11.59
N GLY A 16 -11.78 -14.39 -12.91
CA GLY A 16 -12.70 -13.85 -13.89
C GLY A 16 -12.42 -12.38 -14.25
N PRO A 17 -12.39 -12.06 -15.54
CA PRO A 17 -12.20 -10.70 -16.01
C PRO A 17 -13.40 -9.82 -15.66
N ARG A 18 -13.11 -8.62 -15.15
CA ARG A 18 -14.13 -7.60 -14.94
C ARG A 18 -14.37 -6.83 -16.23
N ILE A 19 -15.64 -6.66 -16.60
CA ILE A 19 -16.02 -5.75 -17.67
C ILE A 19 -15.81 -4.30 -17.17
N PRO A 20 -15.12 -3.44 -17.96
CA PRO A 20 -14.93 -2.05 -17.57
C PRO A 20 -16.24 -1.31 -17.36
N ASN A 21 -16.32 -0.51 -16.28
CA ASN A 21 -17.48 0.34 -16.06
C ASN A 21 -17.55 1.49 -17.08
N THR A 22 -16.37 1.97 -17.56
CA THR A 22 -16.23 2.97 -18.62
C THR A 22 -15.62 2.33 -19.86
N PRO A 23 -16.43 1.70 -20.74
CA PRO A 23 -15.92 0.90 -21.87
C PRO A 23 -15.22 1.75 -22.92
N ILE A 24 -15.61 3.01 -23.07
CA ILE A 24 -14.99 3.91 -24.04
C ILE A 24 -13.86 4.69 -23.36
N SER A 25 -12.64 4.26 -23.64
CA SER A 25 -11.43 4.92 -23.12
C SER A 25 -10.30 4.85 -24.14
N MET A 26 -9.38 5.81 -24.09
CA MET A 26 -8.20 5.81 -24.95
C MET A 26 -7.30 4.61 -24.61
N PRO A 27 -6.91 3.80 -25.59
CA PRO A 27 -6.01 2.66 -25.40
C PRO A 27 -4.67 3.09 -24.78
N LEU A 28 -4.10 2.25 -23.93
CA LEU A 28 -2.80 2.42 -23.28
C LEU A 28 -2.68 3.65 -22.37
N VAL A 29 -3.79 4.34 -22.09
CA VAL A 29 -3.85 5.50 -21.19
C VAL A 29 -4.83 5.20 -20.08
N HIS A 30 -4.38 5.37 -18.83
CA HIS A 30 -5.18 4.93 -17.68
C HIS A 30 -6.21 5.99 -17.24
N ASN A 31 -5.79 7.21 -16.95
CA ASN A 31 -6.64 8.21 -16.31
C ASN A 31 -6.83 9.50 -17.13
N THR A 32 -5.74 10.15 -17.50
CA THR A 32 -5.73 11.45 -18.19
C THR A 32 -5.09 11.33 -19.56
N MET A 33 -5.50 12.20 -20.47
CA MET A 33 -4.91 12.27 -21.81
C MET A 33 -3.40 12.58 -21.73
N PRO A 34 -2.58 12.05 -22.65
CA PRO A 34 -1.19 12.45 -22.77
C PRO A 34 -1.08 13.97 -22.84
N PHE A 35 -0.10 14.52 -22.14
CA PHE A 35 0.17 15.98 -22.05
C PHE A 35 -0.91 16.81 -21.35
N SER A 36 -1.83 16.19 -20.61
CA SER A 36 -2.84 16.88 -19.81
C SER A 36 -2.99 16.23 -18.43
N GLN A 37 -3.01 17.03 -17.37
CA GLN A 37 -3.22 16.55 -16.00
C GLN A 37 -4.72 16.46 -15.64
N THR A 38 -5.60 17.15 -16.38
CA THR A 38 -7.01 17.29 -16.04
C THR A 38 -7.96 16.65 -17.03
N LYS A 39 -7.57 16.54 -18.31
CA LYS A 39 -8.44 16.02 -19.37
C LYS A 39 -8.55 14.50 -19.27
N LYS A 40 -9.76 14.00 -19.00
CA LYS A 40 -10.05 12.56 -18.90
C LYS A 40 -9.74 11.81 -20.19
N SER A 41 -9.13 10.63 -20.09
CA SER A 41 -8.89 9.72 -21.24
C SER A 41 -10.06 8.78 -21.51
N PHE A 42 -11.17 8.95 -20.84
CA PHE A 42 -12.36 8.09 -20.92
C PHE A 42 -13.64 8.90 -20.92
N VAL A 43 -14.72 8.28 -21.38
CA VAL A 43 -16.04 8.89 -21.48
C VAL A 43 -16.93 8.32 -20.38
N GLU A 44 -17.69 9.17 -19.69
CA GLU A 44 -18.56 8.78 -18.56
C GLU A 44 -20.05 8.76 -18.88
N TRP A 45 -20.47 9.19 -20.06
CA TRP A 45 -21.89 9.15 -20.45
C TRP A 45 -22.34 7.73 -20.83
N ILE A 46 -21.41 6.79 -21.11
CA ILE A 46 -21.69 5.37 -21.20
C ILE A 46 -21.03 4.68 -20.01
N LYS A 47 -21.84 4.25 -19.05
CA LYS A 47 -21.39 3.50 -17.87
C LYS A 47 -22.13 2.18 -17.79
N TRP A 48 -21.37 1.09 -17.64
CA TRP A 48 -21.93 -0.22 -17.37
C TRP A 48 -21.90 -0.52 -15.86
N PRO A 49 -22.90 -1.27 -15.34
CA PRO A 49 -22.86 -1.74 -13.97
C PRO A 49 -21.66 -2.68 -13.76
N TYR A 50 -21.29 -2.89 -12.51
CA TYR A 50 -20.26 -3.88 -12.19
C TYR A 50 -20.69 -5.25 -12.67
N HIS A 51 -19.87 -5.86 -13.50
CA HIS A 51 -20.03 -7.24 -13.94
C HIS A 51 -18.67 -7.92 -14.05
N ARG A 52 -18.58 -9.13 -13.51
CA ARG A 52 -17.39 -9.99 -13.60
C ARG A 52 -17.80 -11.31 -14.24
N LEU A 53 -17.08 -11.71 -15.26
CA LEU A 53 -17.25 -13.02 -15.89
C LEU A 53 -16.70 -14.11 -14.96
N LYS A 54 -17.14 -15.36 -15.18
CA LYS A 54 -16.66 -16.50 -14.42
C LYS A 54 -15.15 -16.70 -14.65
N GLY A 55 -14.41 -16.89 -13.56
CA GLY A 55 -12.99 -17.23 -13.57
C GLY A 55 -12.73 -18.73 -13.52
N PHE A 56 -11.46 -19.11 -13.56
CA PHE A 56 -11.03 -20.50 -13.41
C PHE A 56 -11.01 -20.98 -11.96
N GLY A 57 -11.04 -20.08 -10.98
CA GLY A 57 -11.03 -20.43 -9.58
C GLY A 57 -11.51 -19.29 -8.67
N ASN A 58 -11.54 -19.60 -7.38
CA ASN A 58 -11.84 -18.64 -6.33
C ASN A 58 -10.56 -18.18 -5.64
N VAL A 59 -10.58 -17.00 -5.05
CA VAL A 59 -9.49 -16.48 -4.23
C VAL A 59 -9.25 -17.42 -3.06
N LYS A 60 -8.01 -17.80 -2.85
CA LYS A 60 -7.55 -18.61 -1.71
C LYS A 60 -6.83 -17.72 -0.71
N ARG A 61 -6.74 -18.20 0.54
CA ARG A 61 -5.96 -17.51 1.56
C ARG A 61 -4.49 -17.40 1.14
N ASN A 62 -3.93 -16.23 1.37
CA ASN A 62 -2.58 -15.83 0.99
C ASN A 62 -2.32 -15.60 -0.50
N ASP A 63 -3.32 -15.72 -1.38
CA ASP A 63 -3.15 -15.32 -2.78
C ASP A 63 -2.83 -13.83 -2.90
N PRO A 64 -1.89 -13.44 -3.76
CA PRO A 64 -1.71 -12.05 -4.14
C PRO A 64 -2.86 -11.62 -5.07
N VAL A 65 -3.64 -10.65 -4.63
CA VAL A 65 -4.82 -10.16 -5.36
C VAL A 65 -4.60 -8.73 -5.81
N VAL A 66 -4.89 -8.47 -7.08
CA VAL A 66 -4.90 -7.11 -7.63
C VAL A 66 -6.34 -6.58 -7.61
N PHE A 67 -6.53 -5.41 -7.04
CA PHE A 67 -7.82 -4.74 -6.95
C PHE A 67 -7.68 -3.23 -7.09
N ASN A 68 -8.76 -2.55 -7.47
CA ASN A 68 -8.77 -1.09 -7.48
C ASN A 68 -8.89 -0.55 -6.06
N PHE A 69 -8.24 0.58 -5.79
CA PHE A 69 -8.28 1.24 -4.49
C PHE A 69 -9.73 1.42 -4.01
N PRO A 70 -10.11 0.88 -2.83
CA PRO A 70 -11.51 0.74 -2.44
C PRO A 70 -12.11 2.01 -1.81
N GLU A 71 -11.28 2.95 -1.37
CA GLU A 71 -11.71 4.10 -0.60
C GLU A 71 -12.18 5.25 -1.51
N GLY A 72 -13.48 5.51 -1.50
CA GLY A 72 -14.12 6.63 -2.20
C GLY A 72 -13.90 6.67 -3.72
N ASP A 73 -14.38 7.70 -4.37
CA ASP A 73 -14.20 7.98 -5.81
C ASP A 73 -13.39 9.26 -6.08
N THR A 74 -13.12 10.01 -5.03
CA THR A 74 -12.39 11.27 -5.06
C THR A 74 -10.89 11.02 -4.90
N VAL A 75 -10.11 11.64 -5.78
CA VAL A 75 -8.66 11.56 -5.77
C VAL A 75 -8.10 12.98 -5.74
N SER A 76 -7.15 13.24 -4.84
CA SER A 76 -6.38 14.48 -4.84
C SER A 76 -5.33 14.44 -5.96
N LEU A 77 -5.20 15.52 -6.72
CA LEU A 77 -4.15 15.63 -7.74
C LEU A 77 -2.77 15.82 -7.13
N ALA A 78 -2.70 16.39 -5.91
CA ALA A 78 -1.45 16.51 -5.17
C ALA A 78 -0.97 15.16 -4.61
N TYR A 79 -1.90 14.25 -4.26
CA TYR A 79 -1.61 12.93 -3.67
C TYR A 79 -2.37 11.83 -4.41
N PRO A 80 -2.06 11.55 -5.67
CA PRO A 80 -2.87 10.67 -6.52
C PRO A 80 -2.85 9.19 -6.08
N SER A 81 -1.82 8.79 -5.36
CA SER A 81 -1.64 7.41 -4.85
C SER A 81 -2.08 7.23 -3.40
N ASP A 82 -2.54 8.30 -2.74
CA ASP A 82 -3.02 8.25 -1.35
C ASP A 82 -4.54 8.44 -1.29
N SER A 83 -5.12 8.10 -0.15
CA SER A 83 -6.52 8.33 0.14
C SER A 83 -6.82 9.83 0.25
N TYR A 84 -7.81 10.30 -0.52
CA TYR A 84 -8.35 11.65 -0.35
C TYR A 84 -8.74 11.95 1.10
N TYR A 85 -9.33 10.98 1.79
CA TYR A 85 -9.78 11.16 3.18
C TYR A 85 -8.59 11.23 4.16
N ASN A 86 -7.49 10.54 3.89
CA ASN A 86 -6.26 10.66 4.67
C ASN A 86 -5.64 12.03 4.48
N ALA A 87 -5.48 12.47 3.23
CA ALA A 87 -5.01 13.81 2.90
C ALA A 87 -5.89 14.87 3.56
N LEU A 88 -7.22 14.75 3.44
CA LEU A 88 -8.17 15.66 4.07
C LEU A 88 -7.98 15.75 5.59
N ARG A 89 -7.87 14.60 6.29
CA ARG A 89 -7.63 14.58 7.74
C ARG A 89 -6.31 15.27 8.13
N GLN A 90 -5.25 15.06 7.35
CA GLN A 90 -3.96 15.72 7.59
C GLN A 90 -4.04 17.24 7.41
N TYR A 91 -4.69 17.71 6.34
CA TYR A 91 -4.91 19.14 6.10
C TYR A 91 -5.80 19.77 7.18
N GLN A 92 -6.86 19.08 7.58
CA GLN A 92 -7.75 19.55 8.65
C GLN A 92 -7.03 19.63 10.01
N ARG A 93 -6.20 18.64 10.37
CA ARG A 93 -5.39 18.69 11.58
C ARG A 93 -4.40 19.85 11.59
N ARG A 94 -3.83 20.18 10.42
CA ARG A 94 -2.80 21.21 10.28
C ARG A 94 -3.36 22.62 10.17
N TYR A 95 -4.47 22.81 9.49
CA TYR A 95 -5.02 24.12 9.13
C TYR A 95 -6.44 24.40 9.64
N GLY A 96 -7.05 23.44 10.33
CA GLY A 96 -8.44 23.48 10.77
C GLY A 96 -9.43 23.01 9.70
N ASP A 97 -10.63 22.61 10.09
CA ASP A 97 -11.59 21.88 9.25
C ASP A 97 -11.94 22.59 7.94
N ARG A 98 -12.33 23.87 8.00
CA ARG A 98 -12.74 24.62 6.80
C ARG A 98 -11.55 24.92 5.89
N ARG A 99 -10.48 25.46 6.48
CA ARG A 99 -9.30 25.90 5.73
C ARG A 99 -8.56 24.70 5.12
N GLY A 100 -8.41 23.62 5.88
CA GLY A 100 -7.79 22.39 5.38
C GLY A 100 -8.53 21.81 4.19
N ARG A 101 -9.87 21.75 4.25
CA ARG A 101 -10.68 21.29 3.11
C ARG A 101 -10.53 22.20 1.90
N GLN A 102 -10.57 23.52 2.10
CA GLN A 102 -10.44 24.48 1.01
C GLN A 102 -9.08 24.37 0.32
N MET A 103 -7.99 24.29 1.11
CA MET A 103 -6.63 24.14 0.56
C MET A 103 -6.48 22.86 -0.27
N LEU A 104 -7.02 21.72 0.21
CA LEU A 104 -6.95 20.48 -0.55
C LEU A 104 -7.79 20.55 -1.85
N MET A 105 -8.92 21.26 -1.83
CA MET A 105 -9.72 21.49 -3.03
C MET A 105 -9.00 22.39 -4.04
N ASP A 106 -8.30 23.42 -3.57
CA ASP A 106 -7.55 24.37 -4.41
C ASP A 106 -6.35 23.69 -5.11
N GLU A 107 -5.78 22.64 -4.51
CA GLU A 107 -4.76 21.80 -5.13
C GLU A 107 -5.32 20.90 -6.26
N GLY A 108 -6.62 20.81 -6.36
CA GLY A 108 -7.34 20.05 -7.38
C GLY A 108 -7.76 18.68 -6.90
N ILE A 109 -9.02 18.37 -7.18
CA ILE A 109 -9.62 17.06 -6.96
C ILE A 109 -10.25 16.55 -8.24
N VAL A 110 -10.26 15.24 -8.41
CA VAL A 110 -10.90 14.58 -9.55
C VAL A 110 -11.68 13.37 -9.07
N VAL A 111 -12.88 13.17 -9.64
CA VAL A 111 -13.68 11.97 -9.41
C VAL A 111 -13.33 10.93 -10.46
N ARG A 112 -12.96 9.73 -10.02
CA ARG A 112 -12.60 8.61 -10.88
C ARG A 112 -13.55 7.43 -10.67
N PRO A 113 -14.15 6.87 -11.72
CA PRO A 113 -14.90 5.61 -11.60
C PRO A 113 -13.97 4.47 -11.12
N VAL A 114 -14.56 3.42 -10.55
CA VAL A 114 -13.79 2.33 -9.91
C VAL A 114 -12.74 1.70 -10.82
N ASP A 115 -13.04 1.54 -12.11
CA ASP A 115 -12.12 0.97 -13.11
C ASP A 115 -10.99 1.92 -13.56
N LYS A 116 -11.02 3.17 -13.09
CA LYS A 116 -10.00 4.20 -13.35
C LYS A 116 -9.24 4.62 -12.10
N ARG A 117 -9.41 3.90 -10.99
CA ARG A 117 -8.62 4.09 -9.77
C ARG A 117 -7.33 3.32 -9.84
N GLU A 118 -6.39 3.70 -8.99
CA GLU A 118 -5.11 3.00 -8.85
C GLU A 118 -5.31 1.52 -8.52
N ASN A 119 -4.42 0.69 -9.04
CA ASN A 119 -4.42 -0.73 -8.78
C ASN A 119 -3.47 -1.04 -7.62
N TYR A 120 -3.98 -1.77 -6.64
CA TYR A 120 -3.20 -2.25 -5.50
C TYR A 120 -3.04 -3.75 -5.57
N VAL A 121 -1.89 -4.22 -5.10
CA VAL A 121 -1.62 -5.63 -4.88
C VAL A 121 -1.52 -5.87 -3.39
N LYS A 122 -2.36 -6.73 -2.86
CA LYS A 122 -2.30 -7.16 -1.45
C LYS A 122 -2.58 -8.65 -1.36
N ARG A 123 -2.07 -9.27 -0.30
CA ARG A 123 -2.34 -10.67 -0.01
C ARG A 123 -3.73 -10.84 0.59
N ALA A 124 -4.52 -11.79 0.09
CA ALA A 124 -5.85 -12.11 0.62
C ALA A 124 -5.69 -12.89 1.92
N VAL A 125 -5.65 -12.23 3.05
CA VAL A 125 -5.45 -12.89 4.36
C VAL A 125 -6.74 -13.44 4.93
N GLY A 126 -7.89 -12.84 4.66
CA GLY A 126 -9.22 -13.29 5.06
C GLY A 126 -10.10 -13.65 3.88
N LEU A 127 -10.97 -14.60 4.08
CA LEU A 127 -11.97 -15.04 3.12
C LEU A 127 -13.38 -14.74 3.65
N PRO A 128 -14.41 -14.71 2.78
CA PRO A 128 -15.80 -14.53 3.24
C PRO A 128 -16.17 -15.53 4.34
N GLY A 129 -16.69 -15.03 5.45
CA GLY A 129 -17.07 -15.82 6.62
C GLY A 129 -15.98 -15.94 7.70
N ASP A 130 -14.73 -15.48 7.42
CA ASP A 130 -13.70 -15.46 8.44
C ASP A 130 -13.91 -14.32 9.45
N THR A 131 -13.57 -14.61 10.70
CA THR A 131 -13.40 -13.61 11.76
C THR A 131 -11.92 -13.27 11.87
N ILE A 132 -11.57 -11.99 11.74
CA ILE A 132 -10.20 -11.51 11.79
C ILE A 132 -10.05 -10.51 12.92
N PHE A 133 -9.01 -10.68 13.75
CA PHE A 133 -8.58 -9.62 14.66
C PHE A 133 -7.04 -9.55 14.69
N ILE A 134 -6.53 -8.41 15.13
CA ILE A 134 -5.08 -8.15 15.23
C ILE A 134 -4.78 -7.82 16.69
N GLU A 135 -3.84 -8.54 17.26
CA GLU A 135 -3.37 -8.34 18.62
C GLU A 135 -1.84 -8.35 18.64
N HIS A 136 -1.23 -7.32 19.22
CA HIS A 136 0.24 -7.16 19.28
C HIS A 136 0.92 -7.30 17.90
N SER A 137 0.31 -6.72 16.86
CA SER A 137 0.74 -6.85 15.45
C SER A 137 0.72 -8.27 14.89
N GLU A 138 0.13 -9.23 15.60
CA GLU A 138 -0.13 -10.58 15.11
C GLU A 138 -1.58 -10.72 14.66
N MET A 139 -1.78 -11.34 13.50
CA MET A 139 -3.11 -11.55 12.94
C MET A 139 -3.66 -12.91 13.37
N TRP A 140 -4.91 -12.89 13.81
CA TRP A 140 -5.67 -14.07 14.21
C TRP A 140 -6.84 -14.26 13.25
N ILE A 141 -7.04 -15.47 12.79
CA ILE A 141 -8.11 -15.83 11.87
C ILE A 141 -8.88 -17.00 12.46
N ASN A 142 -10.17 -16.81 12.69
CA ASN A 142 -11.05 -17.81 13.31
C ASN A 142 -10.51 -18.34 14.66
N GLY A 143 -9.93 -17.44 15.46
CA GLY A 143 -9.36 -17.77 16.77
C GLY A 143 -8.01 -18.50 16.74
N GLN A 144 -7.39 -18.62 15.56
CA GLN A 144 -6.05 -19.20 15.41
C GLN A 144 -5.07 -18.14 14.90
N PRO A 145 -3.82 -18.12 15.39
CA PRO A 145 -2.81 -17.21 14.86
C PRO A 145 -2.54 -17.56 13.39
N GLN A 146 -2.37 -16.54 12.57
CA GLN A 146 -2.02 -16.74 11.17
C GLN A 146 -0.67 -17.46 11.07
N ALA A 147 -0.62 -18.51 10.26
CA ALA A 147 0.63 -19.22 9.99
C ALA A 147 1.70 -18.25 9.42
N ASP A 148 2.94 -18.50 9.76
CA ASP A 148 4.06 -17.69 9.27
C ASP A 148 4.11 -17.72 7.74
N ILE A 149 4.17 -16.52 7.17
CA ILE A 149 4.29 -16.31 5.73
C ILE A 149 5.76 -15.99 5.44
N PRO A 150 6.43 -16.75 4.55
CA PRO A 150 7.81 -16.45 4.16
C PRO A 150 7.95 -14.99 3.70
N GLY A 151 8.95 -14.29 4.24
CA GLY A 151 9.20 -12.88 3.93
C GLY A 151 8.26 -11.89 4.61
N LYS A 152 7.45 -12.31 5.59
CA LYS A 152 6.66 -11.39 6.43
C LYS A 152 7.59 -10.41 7.14
N GLN A 153 7.30 -9.13 7.00
CA GLN A 153 8.08 -8.05 7.61
C GLN A 153 7.23 -7.31 8.63
N TYR A 154 7.90 -6.82 9.66
CA TYR A 154 7.35 -5.88 10.63
C TYR A 154 8.23 -4.64 10.69
N ASN A 155 7.67 -3.53 11.10
CA ASN A 155 8.44 -2.32 11.34
C ASN A 155 9.13 -2.39 12.70
N TYR A 156 10.43 -2.12 12.70
CA TYR A 156 11.25 -2.08 13.89
C TYR A 156 11.90 -0.70 14.06
N THR A 157 12.10 -0.32 15.31
CA THR A 157 13.05 0.74 15.65
C THR A 157 14.35 0.07 16.06
N VAL A 158 15.43 0.39 15.35
CA VAL A 158 16.76 -0.16 15.60
C VAL A 158 17.67 0.93 16.13
N VAL A 159 18.05 0.83 17.40
CA VAL A 159 18.93 1.81 18.08
C VAL A 159 20.36 1.35 17.95
N THR A 160 21.26 2.29 17.63
CA THR A 160 22.70 2.05 17.51
C THR A 160 23.49 2.75 18.63
N ASN A 161 24.76 2.44 18.75
CA ASN A 161 25.68 3.10 19.69
C ASN A 161 26.24 4.44 19.17
N GLY A 162 25.61 5.03 18.15
CA GLY A 162 26.07 6.24 17.45
C GLY A 162 26.80 5.92 16.13
N THR A 163 27.17 4.66 15.90
CA THR A 163 27.75 4.22 14.61
C THR A 163 26.62 3.67 13.73
N PRO A 164 26.34 4.29 12.58
CA PRO A 164 25.34 3.78 11.65
C PRO A 164 25.67 2.38 11.13
N VAL A 165 24.64 1.65 10.71
CA VAL A 165 24.83 0.36 10.02
C VAL A 165 25.31 0.61 8.59
N ASN A 166 26.22 -0.23 8.08
CA ASN A 166 26.68 -0.13 6.69
C ASN A 166 25.48 -0.29 5.73
N PRO A 167 25.29 0.64 4.77
CA PRO A 167 24.22 0.57 3.78
C PRO A 167 24.13 -0.74 3.01
N ASP A 168 25.26 -1.40 2.72
CA ASP A 168 25.30 -2.69 2.01
C ASP A 168 24.54 -3.80 2.77
N VAL A 169 24.50 -3.71 4.09
CA VAL A 169 23.76 -4.66 4.93
C VAL A 169 22.26 -4.58 4.67
N PHE A 170 21.72 -3.39 4.44
CA PHE A 170 20.30 -3.21 4.13
C PHE A 170 19.96 -3.76 2.74
N GLU A 171 20.85 -3.57 1.78
CA GLU A 171 20.71 -4.13 0.43
C GLU A 171 20.70 -5.67 0.48
N ASP A 172 21.64 -6.28 1.21
CA ASP A 172 21.68 -7.74 1.48
C ASP A 172 20.42 -8.26 2.15
N MET A 173 19.78 -7.45 2.99
CA MET A 173 18.53 -7.77 3.68
C MET A 173 17.29 -7.53 2.83
N GLY A 174 17.41 -6.97 1.62
CA GLY A 174 16.33 -6.63 0.74
C GLY A 174 15.45 -5.49 1.26
N VAL A 175 16.04 -4.55 2.01
CA VAL A 175 15.37 -3.32 2.48
C VAL A 175 15.55 -2.25 1.40
N ALA A 176 14.45 -1.65 0.98
CA ALA A 176 14.51 -0.57 -0.01
C ALA A 176 15.17 0.69 0.57
N LYS A 177 15.92 1.42 -0.25
CA LYS A 177 16.62 2.64 0.20
C LYS A 177 15.66 3.69 0.76
N ASP A 178 14.47 3.77 0.20
CA ASP A 178 13.43 4.71 0.61
C ASP A 178 12.80 4.38 1.98
N ASP A 179 13.00 3.14 2.46
CA ASP A 179 12.52 2.69 3.77
C ASP A 179 13.57 2.88 4.88
N ILE A 180 14.77 3.38 4.54
CA ILE A 180 15.86 3.57 5.50
C ILE A 180 15.84 5.00 6.03
N HIS A 181 15.23 5.18 7.18
CA HIS A 181 15.15 6.49 7.86
C HIS A 181 16.00 6.48 9.14
N TYR A 182 17.15 7.14 9.11
CA TYR A 182 18.04 7.26 10.25
C TYR A 182 17.83 8.59 10.97
N ASP A 183 17.43 8.52 12.22
CA ASP A 183 17.34 9.65 13.13
C ASP A 183 18.68 9.82 13.87
N ALA A 184 19.48 10.80 13.45
CA ALA A 184 20.79 11.05 14.00
C ALA A 184 20.73 11.61 15.46
N ALA A 185 19.63 12.21 15.87
CA ALA A 185 19.47 12.73 17.22
C ALA A 185 19.29 11.60 18.25
N ASN A 186 18.63 10.53 17.86
CA ASN A 186 18.36 9.37 18.69
C ASN A 186 19.21 8.15 18.33
N TYR A 187 20.13 8.27 17.37
CA TYR A 187 20.95 7.19 16.85
C TYR A 187 20.13 5.94 16.45
N ALA A 188 18.98 6.15 15.82
CA ALA A 188 18.02 5.09 15.56
C ALA A 188 17.53 5.08 14.10
N TYR A 189 17.34 3.88 13.55
CA TYR A 189 16.54 3.67 12.35
C TYR A 189 15.08 3.53 12.77
N VAL A 190 14.21 4.34 12.18
CA VAL A 190 12.78 4.40 12.53
C VAL A 190 11.98 3.70 11.43
N GLU A 191 11.01 2.85 11.84
CA GLU A 191 10.11 2.15 10.91
C GLU A 191 10.81 1.25 9.88
N LEU A 192 11.96 0.68 10.26
CA LEU A 192 12.73 -0.20 9.38
C LEU A 192 11.99 -1.52 9.15
N PRO A 193 11.60 -1.87 7.91
CA PRO A 193 10.89 -3.12 7.62
C PRO A 193 11.85 -4.30 7.62
N LEU A 194 11.75 -5.18 8.61
CA LEU A 194 12.61 -6.36 8.74
C LEU A 194 11.78 -7.63 8.86
N THR A 195 12.31 -8.72 8.28
CA THR A 195 11.86 -10.06 8.63
C THR A 195 12.36 -10.44 10.02
N ALA A 196 11.76 -11.46 10.65
CA ALA A 196 12.21 -11.96 11.95
C ALA A 196 13.67 -12.44 11.90
N GLU A 197 14.13 -12.97 10.77
CA GLU A 197 15.50 -13.39 10.53
C GLU A 197 16.45 -12.19 10.46
N ASN A 198 16.12 -11.19 9.66
CA ASN A 198 16.90 -9.96 9.53
C ASN A 198 16.98 -9.19 10.85
N ALA A 199 15.91 -9.16 11.63
CA ALA A 199 15.91 -8.55 12.96
C ALA A 199 16.86 -9.27 13.92
N ARG A 200 16.92 -10.63 13.88
CA ARG A 200 17.90 -11.42 14.64
C ARG A 200 19.33 -11.14 14.18
N ARG A 201 19.57 -11.10 12.85
CA ARG A 201 20.87 -10.77 12.27
C ARG A 201 21.36 -9.38 12.70
N MET A 202 20.49 -8.36 12.65
CA MET A 202 20.81 -7.02 13.12
C MET A 202 21.12 -6.97 14.61
N ARG A 203 20.39 -7.73 15.44
CA ARG A 203 20.63 -7.78 16.89
C ARG A 203 22.03 -8.33 17.25
N SER A 204 22.62 -9.15 16.38
CA SER A 204 23.98 -9.67 16.57
C SER A 204 25.10 -8.71 16.17
N MET A 205 24.78 -7.55 15.61
CA MET A 205 25.76 -6.55 15.21
C MET A 205 26.26 -5.76 16.42
N GLY A 206 27.56 -5.55 16.51
CA GLY A 206 28.19 -4.89 17.67
C GLY A 206 27.85 -3.41 17.85
N ASN A 207 27.34 -2.75 16.80
CA ASN A 207 26.89 -1.36 16.84
C ASN A 207 25.39 -1.20 17.11
N VAL A 208 24.60 -2.30 17.15
CA VAL A 208 23.18 -2.28 17.48
C VAL A 208 22.98 -2.54 18.97
N THR A 209 22.34 -1.61 19.66
CA THR A 209 22.12 -1.67 21.13
C THR A 209 20.73 -2.18 21.48
N ALA A 210 19.71 -1.87 20.66
CA ALA A 210 18.36 -2.33 20.88
C ALA A 210 17.59 -2.50 19.55
N ILE A 211 16.67 -3.46 19.53
CA ILE A 211 15.70 -3.65 18.44
C ILE A 211 14.31 -3.78 19.07
N ILE A 212 13.42 -2.89 18.72
CA ILE A 212 12.06 -2.78 19.26
C ILE A 212 11.08 -2.98 18.11
N LYS A 213 10.27 -4.04 18.16
CA LYS A 213 9.15 -4.23 17.22
C LYS A 213 8.11 -3.15 17.48
N ARG A 214 7.72 -2.42 16.44
CA ARG A 214 6.63 -1.45 16.57
C ARG A 214 5.30 -2.19 16.52
N GLU A 215 4.53 -2.01 17.57
CA GLU A 215 3.14 -2.46 17.57
C GLU A 215 2.30 -1.41 16.84
N GLY A 216 1.46 -1.85 15.91
CA GLY A 216 0.47 -0.97 15.28
C GLY A 216 -0.56 -0.54 16.32
N GLU A 217 -0.92 0.73 16.30
CA GLU A 217 -2.05 1.28 17.06
C GLU A 217 -3.38 0.75 16.49
#